data_2bcdf12f73e321989f8aba053759f383
#
_entry.id   2bcdf12f73e321989f8aba053759f383
#
_cell.length_a   1.000
_cell.length_b   1.000
_cell.length_c   1.000
_cell.angle_alpha   90.00
_cell.angle_beta   90.00
_cell.angle_gamma   90.00
#
_symmetry.space_group_name_H-M   'P 1'
#
loop_
_entity.id
_entity.type
_entity.pdbx_description
1 polymer ?
#
loop_
_entity_poly.entity_id
_entity_poly.type
_entity_poly.pdbx_seq_one_letter_code
_entity_poly.pdbx_strand_id
1 'polypeptide(L)'
;MKFRELGRTGIKVSEIGFGAWGIGGTSKNSPGYGEIDDNESIKALKYAYEKGVTFYDTADLYGDGHSERIIAKAFVGLRDKIVIASKGGTLPHTGLFMPQDFSAKHLTNALDQSLRRLKTDYIDLYQLHSPKIENIEENECIETLKRFKNTGKIREFGVSVRSPLD
;
A
#
# COMPACT_ATOMS: atom_id res chain seq x y z
N MET A 1 -17.39 -14.27 6.23
CA MET A 1 -16.10 -13.64 6.60
C MET A 1 -16.20 -13.09 8.02
N LYS A 2 -15.19 -13.30 8.86
CA LYS A 2 -15.08 -12.64 10.17
C LYS A 2 -14.30 -11.34 10.01
N PHE A 3 -14.50 -10.43 10.96
CA PHE A 3 -13.88 -9.10 10.96
C PHE A 3 -13.15 -8.87 12.28
N ARG A 4 -12.07 -8.10 12.22
CA ARG A 4 -11.28 -7.67 13.39
C ARG A 4 -10.97 -6.19 13.29
N GLU A 5 -10.71 -5.58 14.42
CA GLU A 5 -10.11 -4.25 14.45
C GLU A 5 -8.60 -4.36 14.19
N LEU A 6 -8.08 -3.48 13.35
CA LEU A 6 -6.66 -3.41 13.03
C LEU A 6 -5.90 -2.74 14.20
N GLY A 7 -5.38 -3.56 15.11
CA GLY A 7 -4.72 -3.07 16.31
C GLY A 7 -5.67 -2.23 17.18
N ARG A 8 -5.29 -0.98 17.44
CA ARG A 8 -6.05 0.02 18.21
C ARG A 8 -6.49 1.21 17.35
N THR A 9 -6.63 0.99 16.05
CA THR A 9 -6.88 2.06 15.06
C THR A 9 -8.37 2.39 14.91
N GLY A 10 -9.28 1.56 15.42
CA GLY A 10 -10.71 1.63 15.12
C GLY A 10 -11.07 1.17 13.68
N ILE A 11 -10.09 0.85 12.85
CA ILE A 11 -10.32 0.39 11.46
C ILE A 11 -10.71 -1.09 11.49
N LYS A 12 -11.93 -1.40 11.03
CA LYS A 12 -12.43 -2.76 10.94
C LYS A 12 -12.06 -3.39 9.60
N VAL A 13 -11.39 -4.53 9.64
CA VAL A 13 -10.92 -5.27 8.47
C VAL A 13 -11.41 -6.71 8.48
N SER A 14 -11.53 -7.32 7.30
CA SER A 14 -11.72 -8.79 7.20
C SER A 14 -10.50 -9.54 7.71
N GLU A 15 -10.68 -10.70 8.36
CA GLU A 15 -9.58 -11.53 8.87
C GLU A 15 -8.63 -12.01 7.76
N ILE A 16 -9.15 -12.13 6.54
CA ILE A 16 -8.38 -12.44 5.33
C ILE A 16 -8.23 -11.15 4.54
N GLY A 17 -7.00 -10.78 4.21
CA GLY A 17 -6.70 -9.67 3.31
C GLY A 17 -6.26 -10.15 1.93
N PHE A 18 -6.32 -9.27 0.94
CA PHE A 18 -5.82 -9.51 -0.42
C PHE A 18 -4.47 -8.80 -0.59
N GLY A 19 -3.39 -9.59 -0.75
CA GLY A 19 -2.07 -9.06 -1.10
C GLY A 19 -1.97 -8.79 -2.60
N ALA A 20 -1.77 -7.55 -2.96
CA ALA A 20 -1.87 -7.08 -4.34
C ALA A 20 -0.51 -7.00 -5.08
N TRP A 21 0.57 -7.59 -4.56
CA TRP A 21 1.85 -7.63 -5.27
C TRP A 21 1.73 -8.41 -6.57
N GLY A 22 1.07 -9.56 -6.55
CA GLY A 22 0.90 -10.42 -7.73
C GLY A 22 0.21 -9.73 -8.90
N ILE A 23 -0.76 -8.87 -8.63
CA ILE A 23 -1.49 -8.12 -9.67
C ILE A 23 -0.77 -6.86 -10.17
N GLY A 24 0.38 -6.52 -9.59
CA GLY A 24 1.23 -5.44 -10.07
C GLY A 24 1.99 -5.81 -11.35
N GLY A 25 2.29 -7.09 -11.51
CA GLY A 25 3.14 -7.59 -12.60
C GLY A 25 4.61 -7.22 -12.41
N THR A 26 5.44 -7.66 -13.34
CA THR A 26 6.85 -7.28 -13.42
C THR A 26 7.00 -6.05 -14.31
N SER A 27 7.76 -5.07 -13.87
CA SER A 27 8.20 -3.94 -14.69
C SER A 27 9.72 -3.86 -14.75
N LYS A 28 10.24 -2.97 -15.59
CA LYS A 28 11.70 -2.71 -15.63
C LYS A 28 12.23 -2.02 -14.36
N ASN A 29 11.37 -1.55 -13.48
CA ASN A 29 11.73 -0.83 -12.26
C ASN A 29 11.21 -1.51 -10.99
N SER A 30 10.49 -2.63 -11.13
CA SER A 30 9.89 -3.33 -9.98
C SER A 30 9.82 -4.82 -10.25
N PRO A 31 10.33 -5.65 -9.33
CA PRO A 31 10.18 -7.10 -9.41
C PRO A 31 8.71 -7.50 -9.25
N GLY A 32 8.33 -8.62 -9.84
CA GLY A 32 7.00 -9.20 -9.77
C GLY A 32 7.01 -10.66 -10.18
N TYR A 33 5.84 -11.27 -10.32
CA TYR A 33 5.67 -12.66 -10.69
C TYR A 33 5.56 -12.91 -12.21
N GLY A 34 5.89 -11.91 -13.03
CA GLY A 34 5.81 -12.01 -14.49
C GLY A 34 4.72 -11.11 -15.09
N GLU A 35 4.31 -11.42 -16.31
CA GLU A 35 3.22 -10.72 -16.98
C GLU A 35 1.88 -11.04 -16.33
N ILE A 36 0.98 -10.07 -16.35
CA ILE A 36 -0.36 -10.19 -15.77
C ILE A 36 -1.43 -9.76 -16.78
N ASP A 37 -2.64 -10.28 -16.59
CA ASP A 37 -3.84 -9.79 -17.27
C ASP A 37 -4.65 -8.91 -16.31
N ASP A 38 -4.87 -7.65 -16.72
CA ASP A 38 -5.64 -6.66 -15.94
C ASP A 38 -7.08 -7.13 -15.66
N ASN A 39 -7.71 -7.79 -16.64
CA ASN A 39 -9.11 -8.22 -16.50
C ASN A 39 -9.22 -9.37 -15.49
N GLU A 40 -8.27 -10.31 -15.51
CA GLU A 40 -8.21 -11.39 -14.53
C GLU A 40 -7.90 -10.84 -13.12
N SER A 41 -6.99 -9.87 -13.03
CA SER A 41 -6.68 -9.19 -11.79
C SER A 41 -7.90 -8.46 -11.18
N ILE A 42 -8.65 -7.74 -12.02
CA ILE A 42 -9.89 -7.06 -11.60
C ILE A 42 -10.97 -8.07 -11.18
N LYS A 43 -11.13 -9.19 -11.92
CA LYS A 43 -12.06 -10.25 -11.54
C LYS A 43 -11.70 -10.87 -10.19
N ALA A 44 -10.41 -11.14 -9.95
CA ALA A 44 -9.93 -11.69 -8.68
C ALA A 44 -10.22 -10.74 -7.51
N LEU A 45 -9.98 -9.44 -7.66
CA LEU A 45 -10.29 -8.42 -6.65
C LEU A 45 -11.78 -8.36 -6.34
N LYS A 46 -12.62 -8.34 -7.37
CA LYS A 46 -14.09 -8.31 -7.21
C LYS A 46 -14.60 -9.58 -6.57
N TYR A 47 -14.10 -10.74 -7.00
CA TYR A 47 -14.47 -12.02 -6.39
C TYR A 47 -14.08 -12.10 -4.91
N ALA A 48 -12.87 -11.62 -4.54
CA ALA A 48 -12.48 -11.53 -3.15
C ALA A 48 -13.44 -10.65 -2.34
N TYR A 49 -13.84 -9.50 -2.88
CA TYR A 49 -14.82 -8.60 -2.26
C TYR A 49 -16.19 -9.29 -2.06
N GLU A 50 -16.71 -9.99 -3.06
CA GLU A 50 -17.95 -10.78 -2.96
C GLU A 50 -17.89 -11.88 -1.89
N LYS A 51 -16.68 -12.41 -1.60
CA LYS A 51 -16.44 -13.35 -0.50
C LYS A 51 -16.24 -12.66 0.85
N GLY A 52 -16.36 -11.34 0.90
CA GLY A 52 -16.31 -10.52 2.11
C GLY A 52 -14.91 -10.04 2.50
N VAL A 53 -13.92 -10.13 1.60
CA VAL A 53 -12.61 -9.49 1.81
C VAL A 53 -12.79 -7.98 1.67
N THR A 54 -12.36 -7.23 2.69
CA THR A 54 -12.40 -5.75 2.68
C THR A 54 -11.04 -5.11 2.82
N PHE A 55 -9.99 -5.88 3.10
CA PHE A 55 -8.63 -5.37 3.31
C PHE A 55 -7.74 -5.70 2.11
N TYR A 56 -7.17 -4.67 1.46
CA TYR A 56 -6.35 -4.78 0.26
C TYR A 56 -4.99 -4.13 0.53
N ASP A 57 -3.93 -4.94 0.52
CA ASP A 57 -2.54 -4.50 0.76
C ASP A 57 -1.80 -4.35 -0.56
N THR A 58 -1.32 -3.15 -0.85
CA THR A 58 -0.56 -2.79 -2.03
C THR A 58 0.69 -1.97 -1.66
N ALA A 59 1.39 -1.43 -2.64
CA ALA A 59 2.50 -0.49 -2.51
C ALA A 59 2.68 0.33 -3.79
N ASP A 60 3.30 1.51 -3.66
CA ASP A 60 3.69 2.36 -4.78
C ASP A 60 4.65 1.68 -5.76
N LEU A 61 5.52 0.80 -5.23
CA LEU A 61 6.50 0.04 -6.00
C LEU A 61 5.88 -1.09 -6.84
N TYR A 62 4.75 -1.69 -6.42
CA TYR A 62 4.20 -2.88 -7.07
C TYR A 62 3.80 -2.61 -8.53
N GLY A 63 4.65 -3.07 -9.47
CA GLY A 63 4.51 -2.80 -10.89
C GLY A 63 4.57 -1.32 -11.24
N ASP A 64 5.40 -0.50 -10.56
CA ASP A 64 5.46 0.95 -10.72
C ASP A 64 4.08 1.61 -10.49
N GLY A 65 3.41 1.19 -9.42
CA GLY A 65 2.07 1.64 -9.06
C GLY A 65 0.95 1.05 -9.93
N HIS A 66 1.24 0.03 -10.73
CA HIS A 66 0.22 -0.66 -11.53
C HIS A 66 -0.82 -1.33 -10.64
N SER A 67 -0.38 -2.00 -9.55
CA SER A 67 -1.27 -2.61 -8.56
C SER A 67 -2.28 -1.61 -7.99
N GLU A 68 -1.85 -0.39 -7.64
CA GLU A 68 -2.74 0.67 -7.15
C GLU A 68 -3.77 1.09 -8.23
N ARG A 69 -3.34 1.17 -9.50
CA ARG A 69 -4.25 1.48 -10.63
C ARG A 69 -5.29 0.39 -10.85
N ILE A 70 -4.92 -0.88 -10.70
CA ILE A 70 -5.84 -2.03 -10.81
C ILE A 70 -6.87 -2.00 -9.68
N ILE A 71 -6.44 -1.77 -8.44
CA ILE A 71 -7.34 -1.61 -7.28
C ILE A 71 -8.34 -0.47 -7.55
N ALA A 72 -7.87 0.69 -8.02
CA ALA A 72 -8.75 1.81 -8.34
C ALA A 72 -9.78 1.47 -9.43
N LYS A 73 -9.40 0.71 -10.47
CA LYS A 73 -10.33 0.24 -11.52
C LYS A 73 -11.36 -0.75 -10.97
N ALA A 74 -10.94 -1.67 -10.10
CA ALA A 74 -11.81 -2.70 -9.56
C ALA A 74 -12.91 -2.14 -8.64
N PHE A 75 -12.61 -1.08 -7.89
CA PHE A 75 -13.47 -0.57 -6.82
C PHE A 75 -14.03 0.82 -7.06
N VAL A 76 -14.28 1.16 -8.32
CA VAL A 76 -14.99 2.41 -8.67
C VAL A 76 -16.36 2.45 -7.95
N GLY A 77 -16.60 3.52 -7.17
CA GLY A 77 -17.83 3.68 -6.39
C GLY A 77 -17.91 2.85 -5.10
N LEU A 78 -16.85 2.12 -4.74
CA LEU A 78 -16.80 1.27 -3.54
C LEU A 78 -15.68 1.65 -2.57
N ARG A 79 -15.07 2.84 -2.72
CA ARG A 79 -13.90 3.26 -1.92
C ARG A 79 -14.18 3.21 -0.41
N ASP A 80 -15.37 3.59 0.02
CA ASP A 80 -15.82 3.60 1.41
C ASP A 80 -16.17 2.21 1.96
N LYS A 81 -16.22 1.19 1.11
CA LYS A 81 -16.52 -0.20 1.48
C LYS A 81 -15.27 -1.05 1.67
N ILE A 82 -14.10 -0.53 1.34
CA ILE A 82 -12.83 -1.24 1.41
C ILE A 82 -11.82 -0.46 2.24
N VAL A 83 -10.86 -1.19 2.80
CA VAL A 83 -9.70 -0.67 3.50
C VAL A 83 -8.47 -0.90 2.63
N ILE A 84 -7.78 0.15 2.26
CA ILE A 84 -6.57 0.10 1.44
C ILE A 84 -5.37 0.38 2.34
N ALA A 85 -4.43 -0.58 2.36
CA ALA A 85 -3.09 -0.38 2.87
C ALA A 85 -2.15 -0.16 1.68
N SER A 86 -1.38 0.93 1.68
CA SER A 86 -0.31 1.15 0.70
C SER A 86 0.99 1.53 1.41
N LYS A 87 2.10 1.53 0.68
CA LYS A 87 3.44 1.68 1.23
C LYS A 87 4.28 2.60 0.36
N GLY A 88 5.26 3.27 0.99
CA GLY A 88 6.26 4.07 0.28
C GLY A 88 7.61 4.04 0.97
N GLY A 89 8.62 4.55 0.29
CA GLY A 89 9.99 4.66 0.80
C GLY A 89 10.98 3.67 0.19
N THR A 90 10.53 2.57 -0.41
CA THR A 90 11.38 1.73 -1.26
C THR A 90 11.39 2.29 -2.68
N LEU A 91 12.60 2.51 -3.22
CA LEU A 91 12.78 3.08 -4.55
C LEU A 91 12.75 2.00 -5.64
N PRO A 92 12.49 2.38 -6.90
CA PRO A 92 12.54 1.48 -8.04
C PRO A 92 13.84 0.67 -8.11
N HIS A 93 13.73 -0.65 -8.31
CA HIS A 93 14.87 -1.56 -8.41
C HIS A 93 14.45 -2.86 -9.09
N THR A 94 15.44 -3.61 -9.60
CA THR A 94 15.23 -4.92 -10.24
C THR A 94 16.03 -6.05 -9.60
N GLY A 95 16.92 -5.69 -8.66
CA GLY A 95 17.81 -6.62 -7.99
C GLY A 95 17.43 -6.92 -6.54
N LEU A 96 18.31 -7.66 -5.86
CA LEU A 96 18.17 -7.96 -4.43
C LEU A 96 18.42 -6.75 -3.54
N PHE A 97 19.18 -5.77 -4.03
CA PHE A 97 19.39 -4.51 -3.34
C PHE A 97 18.16 -3.62 -3.51
N MET A 98 17.58 -3.19 -2.40
CA MET A 98 16.39 -2.34 -2.35
C MET A 98 16.80 -0.95 -1.86
N PRO A 99 17.10 -0.01 -2.76
CA PRO A 99 17.38 1.36 -2.36
C PRO A 99 16.15 1.98 -1.71
N GLN A 100 16.36 2.86 -0.74
CA GLN A 100 15.29 3.42 0.07
C GLN A 100 15.51 4.92 0.28
N ASP A 101 14.41 5.67 0.35
CA ASP A 101 14.38 7.09 0.72
C ASP A 101 13.13 7.34 1.59
N PHE A 102 13.36 7.60 2.87
CA PHE A 102 12.31 7.93 3.83
C PHE A 102 12.29 9.42 4.19
N SER A 103 12.96 10.26 3.39
CA SER A 103 12.90 11.70 3.57
C SER A 103 11.46 12.22 3.47
N ALA A 104 11.16 13.31 4.19
CA ALA A 104 9.85 13.96 4.14
C ALA A 104 9.44 14.34 2.72
N LYS A 105 10.41 14.79 1.90
CA LYS A 105 10.18 15.15 0.49
C LYS A 105 9.76 13.94 -0.34
N HIS A 106 10.49 12.83 -0.23
CA HIS A 106 10.18 11.61 -0.99
C HIS A 106 8.84 11.02 -0.56
N LEU A 107 8.61 10.84 0.75
CA LEU A 107 7.36 10.28 1.27
C LEU A 107 6.14 11.12 0.87
N THR A 108 6.27 12.46 0.86
CA THR A 108 5.17 13.34 0.41
C THR A 108 4.84 13.10 -1.05
N ASN A 109 5.85 13.06 -1.92
CA ASN A 109 5.65 12.79 -3.34
C ASN A 109 5.08 11.37 -3.58
N ALA A 110 5.61 10.36 -2.90
CA ALA A 110 5.14 8.97 -3.00
C ALA A 110 3.66 8.85 -2.62
N LEU A 111 3.25 9.43 -1.47
CA LEU A 111 1.86 9.44 -1.04
C LEU A 111 0.95 10.16 -2.04
N ASP A 112 1.34 11.34 -2.52
CA ASP A 112 0.53 12.09 -3.48
C ASP A 112 0.35 11.33 -4.81
N GLN A 113 1.38 10.63 -5.26
CA GLN A 113 1.30 9.75 -6.43
C GLN A 113 0.39 8.53 -6.17
N SER A 114 0.46 7.91 -4.99
CA SER A 114 -0.42 6.80 -4.61
C SER A 114 -1.89 7.23 -4.58
N LEU A 115 -2.21 8.37 -3.97
CA LEU A 115 -3.56 8.93 -3.95
C LEU A 115 -4.11 9.16 -5.38
N ARG A 116 -3.27 9.68 -6.29
CA ARG A 116 -3.65 9.89 -7.70
C ARG A 116 -3.93 8.55 -8.41
N ARG A 117 -3.06 7.54 -8.22
CA ARG A 117 -3.24 6.21 -8.85
C ARG A 117 -4.45 5.48 -8.30
N LEU A 118 -4.68 5.54 -6.99
CA LEU A 118 -5.84 4.97 -6.31
C LEU A 118 -7.14 5.76 -6.54
N LYS A 119 -7.05 6.98 -7.11
CA LYS A 119 -8.20 7.88 -7.36
C LYS A 119 -9.03 8.15 -6.09
N THR A 120 -8.35 8.48 -5.00
CA THR A 120 -8.95 8.72 -3.69
C THR A 120 -8.22 9.86 -2.97
N ASP A 121 -8.89 10.50 -2.03
CA ASP A 121 -8.33 11.58 -1.23
C ASP A 121 -7.62 11.07 0.03
N TYR A 122 -7.78 9.78 0.36
CA TYR A 122 -7.16 9.18 1.54
C TYR A 122 -6.77 7.71 1.35
N ILE A 123 -5.76 7.27 2.12
CA ILE A 123 -5.39 5.86 2.30
C ILE A 123 -5.68 5.48 3.75
N ASP A 124 -6.25 4.29 3.99
CA ASP A 124 -6.63 3.87 5.34
C ASP A 124 -5.42 3.55 6.21
N LEU A 125 -4.43 2.83 5.66
CA LEU A 125 -3.17 2.52 6.31
C LEU A 125 -2.00 2.83 5.37
N TYR A 126 -1.14 3.78 5.71
CA TYR A 126 0.06 4.07 4.94
C TYR A 126 1.31 3.62 5.71
N GLN A 127 2.17 2.82 5.08
CA GLN A 127 3.27 2.16 5.77
C GLN A 127 4.62 2.57 5.18
N LEU A 128 5.64 2.66 6.03
CA LEU A 128 7.04 2.66 5.58
C LEU A 128 7.36 1.26 5.04
N HIS A 129 7.88 1.18 3.81
CA HIS A 129 8.08 -0.08 3.10
C HIS A 129 9.43 -0.70 3.44
N SER A 130 9.45 -1.63 4.41
CA SER A 130 10.62 -2.39 4.87
C SER A 130 11.81 -1.50 5.30
N PRO A 131 11.61 -0.44 6.10
CA PRO A 131 12.72 0.37 6.57
C PRO A 131 13.62 -0.45 7.49
N LYS A 132 14.89 -0.05 7.59
CA LYS A 132 15.74 -0.42 8.69
C LYS A 132 15.47 0.51 9.87
N ILE A 133 15.87 0.12 11.08
CA ILE A 133 15.66 0.94 12.28
C ILE A 133 16.34 2.31 12.15
N GLU A 134 17.55 2.33 11.58
CA GLU A 134 18.32 3.56 11.35
C GLU A 134 17.55 4.54 10.43
N ASN A 135 16.83 4.04 9.44
CA ASN A 135 16.02 4.89 8.57
C ASN A 135 14.92 5.62 9.33
N ILE A 136 14.37 4.99 10.38
CA ILE A 136 13.31 5.58 11.21
C ILE A 136 13.91 6.62 12.15
N GLU A 137 15.08 6.33 12.74
CA GLU A 137 15.78 7.20 13.71
C GLU A 137 16.40 8.45 13.07
N GLU A 138 17.00 8.29 11.87
CA GLU A 138 17.73 9.35 11.18
C GLU A 138 16.84 10.28 10.35
N ASN A 139 15.60 9.90 10.08
CA ASN A 139 14.70 10.67 9.23
C ASN A 139 13.47 11.17 10.00
N GLU A 140 12.94 12.31 9.58
CA GLU A 140 11.70 12.85 10.12
C GLU A 140 10.45 12.09 9.60
N CYS A 141 10.60 10.78 9.29
CA CYS A 141 9.54 10.01 8.65
C CYS A 141 8.30 9.88 9.54
N ILE A 142 8.48 9.69 10.85
CA ILE A 142 7.34 9.58 11.78
C ILE A 142 6.57 10.91 11.87
N GLU A 143 7.28 12.04 11.98
CA GLU A 143 6.63 13.36 11.99
C GLU A 143 5.94 13.65 10.65
N THR A 144 6.51 13.19 9.56
CA THR A 144 5.90 13.27 8.23
C THR A 144 4.60 12.46 8.14
N LEU A 145 4.59 11.23 8.66
CA LEU A 145 3.39 10.38 8.72
C LEU A 145 2.29 10.99 9.62
N LYS A 146 2.67 11.55 10.77
CA LYS A 146 1.74 12.29 11.64
C LYS A 146 1.11 13.48 10.92
N ARG A 147 1.90 14.23 10.15
CA ARG A 147 1.41 15.34 9.32
C ARG A 147 0.42 14.87 8.25
N PHE A 148 0.68 13.73 7.58
CA PHE A 148 -0.25 13.13 6.62
C PHE A 148 -1.57 12.74 7.27
N LYS A 149 -1.52 12.19 8.48
CA LYS A 149 -2.71 11.86 9.27
C LYS A 149 -3.48 13.12 9.67
N ASN A 150 -2.81 14.14 10.15
CA ASN A 150 -3.44 15.40 10.55
C ASN A 150 -4.10 16.13 9.37
N THR A 151 -3.58 15.97 8.16
CA THR A 151 -4.18 16.53 6.94
C THR A 151 -5.26 15.65 6.32
N GLY A 152 -5.57 14.49 6.90
CA GLY A 152 -6.59 13.56 6.42
C GLY A 152 -6.19 12.74 5.18
N LYS A 153 -4.95 12.86 4.69
CA LYS A 153 -4.46 12.07 3.55
C LYS A 153 -4.28 10.60 3.88
N ILE A 154 -4.06 10.28 5.16
CA ILE A 154 -4.05 8.91 5.66
C ILE A 154 -4.87 8.83 6.95
N ARG A 155 -5.47 7.68 7.21
CA ARG A 155 -6.18 7.44 8.47
C ARG A 155 -5.24 6.98 9.56
N GLU A 156 -4.40 5.98 9.24
CA GLU A 156 -3.41 5.42 10.14
C GLU A 156 -2.10 5.16 9.40
N PHE A 157 -1.02 4.98 10.16
CA PHE A 157 0.28 4.64 9.62
C PHE A 157 0.94 3.51 10.40
N GLY A 158 1.91 2.88 9.76
CA GLY A 158 2.65 1.76 10.33
C GLY A 158 3.95 1.49 9.58
N VAL A 159 4.49 0.32 9.83
CA VAL A 159 5.74 -0.16 9.22
C VAL A 159 5.49 -1.55 8.66
N SER A 160 5.90 -1.79 7.43
CA SER A 160 5.96 -3.12 6.83
C SER A 160 7.37 -3.67 7.04
N VAL A 161 7.52 -4.68 7.88
CA VAL A 161 8.81 -5.30 8.22
C VAL A 161 8.97 -6.63 7.51
N ARG A 162 10.21 -7.09 7.34
CA ARG A 162 10.52 -8.40 6.76
C ARG A 162 10.57 -9.49 7.84
N SER A 163 10.91 -9.08 9.04
CA SER A 163 11.10 -9.96 10.18
C SER A 163 10.52 -9.30 11.44
N PRO A 164 9.99 -10.09 12.40
CA PRO A 164 9.61 -9.57 13.71
C PRO A 164 10.79 -9.03 14.53
N LEU A 165 12.01 -9.21 14.03
CA LEU A 165 13.26 -8.76 14.67
C LEU A 165 13.79 -7.46 14.04
N ASP A 166 13.13 -6.92 13.01
CA ASP A 166 13.50 -5.66 12.35
C ASP A 166 13.04 -4.46 13.19
#